data_5f6dba443ba922edb6f9fe3b995bd553
#
_entry.id   5f6dba443ba922edb6f9fe3b995bd553
#
_cell.length_a   1.000
_cell.length_b   1.000
_cell.length_c   1.000
_cell.angle_alpha   90.00
_cell.angle_beta   90.00
_cell.angle_gamma   90.00
#
_symmetry.space_group_name_H-M   'P 1'
#
loop_
_entity.id
_entity.type
_entity.pdbx_description
1 polymer ?
#
loop_
_entity_poly.entity_id
_entity_poly.type
_entity_poly.pdbx_seq_one_letter_code
_entity_poly.pdbx_strand_id
1 'polypeptide(L)'
;AIMGRRLDSLEAHLGVKLLVRTTRRITLTHEGTAFLEDCQRLLADVANAEASVSAGGLKASGHLRITAPAGFGRRHVAPLVPLFHTLHPDVTVSLNLSDRVVDLAAEGFDCAVRVGDLPDSSLVSVRMADNRRLCVATPEFLKRHGTPKSPSDLMRFRCLTLSSDASQTRGWAFRVPVTGKGEGVTHEVVHLRPSGPMDCSDGQVLHDWCLAGHGIAWRSTWEVASEIRTGQLVSVLETFAAPPNGIYAVFPQRKHLPLRLRLWIDFLKDHYGQAHYWGVEA
;
A
#
# COMPACT_ATOMS: atom_id res chain seq x y z
N ALA A 1 -10.21 22.47 -37.89
CA ALA A 1 -9.52 23.77 -37.97
C ALA A 1 -9.52 24.53 -36.64
N ILE A 2 -10.63 24.62 -35.90
CA ILE A 2 -10.75 25.39 -34.61
C ILE A 2 -9.92 24.79 -33.51
N MET A 3 -9.97 23.48 -33.30
CA MET A 3 -9.19 22.78 -32.26
C MET A 3 -7.67 22.92 -32.50
N GLY A 4 -7.22 22.85 -33.75
CA GLY A 4 -5.81 23.05 -34.07
C GLY A 4 -5.29 24.41 -33.68
N ARG A 5 -6.01 25.48 -34.02
CA ARG A 5 -5.65 26.87 -33.68
C ARG A 5 -5.63 27.11 -32.16
N ARG A 6 -6.57 26.53 -31.38
CA ARG A 6 -6.59 26.65 -29.93
C ARG A 6 -5.39 25.95 -29.30
N LEU A 7 -5.01 24.78 -29.82
CA LEU A 7 -3.85 24.05 -29.33
C LEU A 7 -2.55 24.78 -29.70
N ASP A 8 -2.44 25.31 -30.94
CA ASP A 8 -1.27 26.09 -31.35
C ASP A 8 -1.09 27.37 -30.47
N SER A 9 -2.23 28.01 -30.12
CA SER A 9 -2.23 29.15 -29.18
C SER A 9 -1.78 28.74 -27.77
N LEU A 10 -2.24 27.56 -27.29
CA LEU A 10 -1.84 27.01 -25.99
C LEU A 10 -0.34 26.68 -25.95
N GLU A 11 0.17 26.00 -26.99
CA GLU A 11 1.60 25.69 -27.11
C GLU A 11 2.45 26.98 -27.18
N ALA A 12 1.98 28.00 -27.88
CA ALA A 12 2.65 29.30 -27.91
C ALA A 12 2.66 30.00 -26.55
N HIS A 13 1.56 29.90 -25.80
CA HIS A 13 1.45 30.46 -24.45
C HIS A 13 2.37 29.74 -23.45
N LEU A 14 2.45 28.42 -23.53
CA LEU A 14 3.29 27.59 -22.65
C LEU A 14 4.78 27.58 -23.07
N GLY A 15 5.09 28.00 -24.29
CA GLY A 15 6.46 27.99 -24.83
C GLY A 15 6.99 26.59 -25.16
N VAL A 16 6.14 25.57 -25.14
CA VAL A 16 6.51 24.15 -25.38
C VAL A 16 5.53 23.49 -26.34
N LYS A 17 6.00 22.47 -27.06
CA LYS A 17 5.15 21.63 -27.90
C LYS A 17 4.53 20.53 -27.06
N LEU A 18 3.21 20.41 -27.14
CA LEU A 18 2.43 19.36 -26.48
C LEU A 18 2.17 18.17 -27.41
N LEU A 19 2.15 18.41 -28.73
CA LEU A 19 1.91 17.37 -29.73
C LEU A 19 3.03 17.34 -30.79
N VAL A 20 3.42 16.14 -31.16
CA VAL A 20 4.15 15.86 -32.39
C VAL A 20 3.16 15.45 -33.46
N ARG A 21 3.08 16.25 -34.56
CA ARG A 21 2.19 15.99 -35.68
C ARG A 21 3.04 15.52 -36.87
N THR A 22 2.72 14.33 -37.35
CA THR A 22 3.24 13.83 -38.62
C THR A 22 2.08 13.69 -39.59
N THR A 23 2.35 13.49 -40.86
CA THR A 23 1.31 13.25 -41.87
C THR A 23 0.45 12.01 -41.65
N ARG A 24 0.89 11.12 -40.70
CA ARG A 24 0.22 9.84 -40.43
C ARG A 24 -0.23 9.68 -38.98
N ARG A 25 0.32 10.43 -38.04
CA ARG A 25 0.06 10.27 -36.61
C ARG A 25 0.18 11.61 -35.84
N ILE A 26 -0.65 11.72 -34.81
CA ILE A 26 -0.51 12.74 -33.75
C ILE A 26 -0.17 12.00 -32.48
N THR A 27 0.92 12.37 -31.83
CA THR A 27 1.38 11.81 -30.53
C THR A 27 1.66 12.94 -29.57
N LEU A 28 1.49 12.67 -28.29
CA LEU A 28 1.90 13.60 -27.23
C LEU A 28 3.43 13.65 -27.14
N THR A 29 3.94 14.82 -26.79
CA THR A 29 5.31 14.97 -26.28
C THR A 29 5.36 14.52 -24.82
N HIS A 30 6.55 14.50 -24.21
CA HIS A 30 6.68 14.27 -22.77
C HIS A 30 5.93 15.35 -21.97
N GLU A 31 6.13 16.61 -22.35
CA GLU A 31 5.43 17.77 -21.77
C GLU A 31 3.92 17.70 -22.02
N GLY A 32 3.51 17.24 -23.22
CA GLY A 32 2.10 17.05 -23.55
C GLY A 32 1.41 15.98 -22.73
N THR A 33 2.12 14.90 -22.40
CA THR A 33 1.60 13.83 -21.52
C THR A 33 1.42 14.36 -20.11
N ALA A 34 2.43 15.00 -19.53
CA ALA A 34 2.35 15.58 -18.19
C ALA A 34 1.24 16.65 -18.09
N PHE A 35 1.16 17.54 -19.08
CA PHE A 35 0.13 18.57 -19.10
C PHE A 35 -1.29 18.01 -19.25
N LEU A 36 -1.47 16.94 -20.04
CA LEU A 36 -2.77 16.27 -20.16
C LEU A 36 -3.21 15.64 -18.83
N GLU A 37 -2.29 14.98 -18.11
CA GLU A 37 -2.56 14.42 -16.79
C GLU A 37 -2.97 15.52 -15.79
N ASP A 38 -2.27 16.65 -15.79
CA ASP A 38 -2.62 17.79 -14.96
C ASP A 38 -3.99 18.39 -15.31
N CYS A 39 -4.29 18.56 -16.59
CA CYS A 39 -5.59 19.03 -17.05
C CYS A 39 -6.73 18.09 -16.62
N GLN A 40 -6.54 16.80 -16.77
CA GLN A 40 -7.53 15.80 -16.36
C GLN A 40 -7.81 15.88 -14.86
N ARG A 41 -6.74 16.04 -14.06
CA ARG A 41 -6.86 16.22 -12.61
C ARG A 41 -7.66 17.48 -12.26
N LEU A 42 -7.31 18.62 -12.85
CA LEU A 42 -7.99 19.89 -12.61
C LEU A 42 -9.47 19.86 -13.02
N LEU A 43 -9.79 19.27 -14.16
CA LEU A 43 -11.17 19.09 -14.60
C LEU A 43 -11.97 18.19 -13.66
N ALA A 44 -11.35 17.14 -13.15
CA ALA A 44 -11.96 16.29 -12.14
C ALA A 44 -12.20 17.05 -10.83
N ASP A 45 -11.27 17.89 -10.40
CA ASP A 45 -11.42 18.71 -9.18
C ASP A 45 -12.53 19.75 -9.35
N VAL A 46 -12.67 20.38 -10.51
CA VAL A 46 -13.79 21.29 -10.83
C VAL A 46 -15.12 20.53 -10.79
N ALA A 47 -15.23 19.40 -11.49
CA ALA A 47 -16.44 18.58 -11.48
C ALA A 47 -16.83 18.13 -10.05
N ASN A 48 -15.86 17.83 -9.22
CA ASN A 48 -16.06 17.46 -7.82
C ASN A 48 -16.57 18.64 -6.98
N ALA A 49 -16.02 19.84 -7.20
CA ALA A 49 -16.47 21.05 -6.53
C ALA A 49 -17.92 21.37 -6.91
N GLU A 50 -18.26 21.27 -8.20
CA GLU A 50 -19.63 21.46 -8.69
C GLU A 50 -20.59 20.42 -8.11
N ALA A 51 -20.22 19.14 -8.11
CA ALA A 51 -21.05 18.07 -7.54
C ALA A 51 -21.27 18.23 -6.03
N SER A 52 -20.29 18.74 -5.30
CA SER A 52 -20.43 18.98 -3.85
C SER A 52 -21.47 20.06 -3.51
N VAL A 53 -21.73 20.98 -4.43
CA VAL A 53 -22.67 22.10 -4.26
C VAL A 53 -24.04 21.79 -4.87
N SER A 54 -24.08 21.10 -6.02
CA SER A 54 -25.28 20.98 -6.84
C SER A 54 -26.31 19.98 -6.35
N ALA A 55 -25.92 18.93 -5.62
CA ALA A 55 -26.82 17.82 -5.28
C ALA A 55 -27.16 17.70 -3.78
N GLY A 56 -26.97 18.74 -2.99
CA GLY A 56 -27.15 18.64 -1.55
C GLY A 56 -26.27 17.54 -0.91
N GLY A 57 -25.19 17.14 -1.58
CA GLY A 57 -24.20 16.19 -1.09
C GLY A 57 -24.64 14.71 -1.06
N LEU A 58 -25.77 14.37 -1.69
CA LEU A 58 -26.39 13.03 -1.54
C LEU A 58 -25.82 11.93 -2.47
N LYS A 59 -25.19 12.28 -3.59
CA LYS A 59 -24.69 11.28 -4.55
C LYS A 59 -23.21 11.46 -4.84
N ALA A 60 -22.43 10.39 -4.61
CA ALA A 60 -21.02 10.40 -4.94
C ALA A 60 -20.80 10.25 -6.44
N SER A 61 -19.92 11.06 -7.02
CA SER A 61 -19.57 11.01 -8.44
C SER A 61 -18.12 11.43 -8.67
N GLY A 62 -17.64 11.23 -9.90
CA GLY A 62 -16.31 11.64 -10.34
C GLY A 62 -15.27 10.52 -10.26
N HIS A 63 -13.99 10.88 -10.44
CA HIS A 63 -12.89 9.93 -10.54
C HIS A 63 -12.16 9.80 -9.19
N LEU A 64 -11.92 8.55 -8.76
CA LEU A 64 -11.20 8.19 -7.55
C LEU A 64 -9.90 7.46 -7.91
N ARG A 65 -8.76 8.08 -7.64
CA ARG A 65 -7.43 7.52 -7.90
C ARG A 65 -6.84 6.96 -6.61
N ILE A 66 -6.63 5.65 -6.56
CA ILE A 66 -6.17 4.93 -5.38
C ILE A 66 -4.84 4.27 -5.68
N THR A 67 -3.93 4.29 -4.70
CA THR A 67 -2.73 3.44 -4.75
C THR A 67 -2.67 2.52 -3.53
N ALA A 68 -2.07 1.35 -3.69
CA ALA A 68 -1.89 0.37 -2.63
C ALA A 68 -0.62 -0.47 -2.86
N PRO A 69 -0.03 -1.08 -1.80
CA PRO A 69 1.05 -2.05 -1.97
C PRO A 69 0.61 -3.20 -2.87
N ALA A 70 1.49 -3.68 -3.75
CA ALA A 70 1.12 -4.60 -4.82
C ALA A 70 0.44 -5.88 -4.31
N GLY A 71 1.01 -6.55 -3.32
CA GLY A 71 0.46 -7.78 -2.75
C GLY A 71 -0.86 -7.55 -2.00
N PHE A 72 -0.90 -6.56 -1.10
CA PHE A 72 -2.10 -6.21 -0.35
C PHE A 72 -3.21 -5.71 -1.28
N GLY A 73 -2.87 -4.83 -2.19
CA GLY A 73 -3.82 -4.24 -3.13
C GLY A 73 -4.49 -5.28 -4.00
N ARG A 74 -3.74 -6.27 -4.49
CA ARG A 74 -4.28 -7.38 -5.30
C ARG A 74 -5.27 -8.24 -4.51
N ARG A 75 -4.96 -8.56 -3.24
CA ARG A 75 -5.77 -9.46 -2.42
C ARG A 75 -6.95 -8.77 -1.73
N HIS A 76 -6.77 -7.52 -1.29
CA HIS A 76 -7.69 -6.88 -0.35
C HIS A 76 -8.28 -5.55 -0.83
N VAL A 77 -7.74 -4.92 -1.88
CA VAL A 77 -8.29 -3.68 -2.43
C VAL A 77 -9.00 -3.94 -3.75
N ALA A 78 -8.31 -4.60 -4.69
CA ALA A 78 -8.84 -4.83 -6.03
C ALA A 78 -10.19 -5.58 -6.05
N PRO A 79 -10.44 -6.63 -5.22
CA PRO A 79 -11.74 -7.31 -5.18
C PRO A 79 -12.88 -6.41 -4.67
N LEU A 80 -12.56 -5.38 -3.88
CA LEU A 80 -13.55 -4.46 -3.31
C LEU A 80 -13.94 -3.33 -4.28
N VAL A 81 -13.11 -3.03 -5.29
CA VAL A 81 -13.39 -1.97 -6.28
C VAL A 81 -14.69 -2.23 -7.06
N PRO A 82 -14.95 -3.42 -7.63
CA PRO A 82 -16.22 -3.69 -8.31
C PRO A 82 -17.44 -3.58 -7.39
N LEU A 83 -17.31 -4.01 -6.14
CA LEU A 83 -18.39 -3.93 -5.15
C LEU A 83 -18.71 -2.47 -4.83
N PHE A 84 -17.69 -1.65 -4.61
CA PHE A 84 -17.86 -0.22 -4.40
C PHE A 84 -18.49 0.48 -5.61
N HIS A 85 -18.04 0.14 -6.83
CA HIS A 85 -18.61 0.73 -8.05
C HIS A 85 -20.09 0.34 -8.24
N THR A 86 -20.49 -0.87 -7.85
CA THR A 86 -21.90 -1.28 -7.88
C THR A 86 -22.75 -0.41 -6.95
N LEU A 87 -22.25 -0.03 -5.78
CA LEU A 87 -22.94 0.86 -4.84
C LEU A 87 -22.92 2.33 -5.28
N HIS A 88 -21.89 2.73 -6.01
CA HIS A 88 -21.65 4.11 -6.44
C HIS A 88 -21.30 4.15 -7.95
N PRO A 89 -22.29 3.91 -8.85
CA PRO A 89 -22.03 3.74 -10.29
C PRO A 89 -21.53 5.00 -10.99
N ASP A 90 -21.73 6.19 -10.39
CA ASP A 90 -21.22 7.45 -10.93
C ASP A 90 -19.76 7.74 -10.50
N VAL A 91 -19.16 6.86 -9.69
CA VAL A 91 -17.74 6.94 -9.30
C VAL A 91 -16.93 6.01 -10.19
N THR A 92 -16.00 6.57 -10.95
CA THR A 92 -14.98 5.80 -11.66
C THR A 92 -13.75 5.62 -10.77
N VAL A 93 -13.10 4.45 -10.83
CA VAL A 93 -11.95 4.13 -9.97
C VAL A 93 -10.74 3.75 -10.81
N SER A 94 -9.60 4.37 -10.52
CA SER A 94 -8.28 3.93 -10.98
C SER A 94 -7.48 3.40 -9.81
N LEU A 95 -7.08 2.13 -9.88
CA LEU A 95 -6.26 1.47 -8.87
C LEU A 95 -4.83 1.26 -9.40
N ASN A 96 -3.86 1.86 -8.71
CA ASN A 96 -2.43 1.66 -8.96
C ASN A 96 -1.84 0.78 -7.86
N LEU A 97 -1.19 -0.32 -8.24
CA LEU A 97 -0.55 -1.26 -7.32
C LEU A 97 0.96 -1.13 -7.42
N SER A 98 1.59 -0.63 -6.35
CA SER A 98 3.03 -0.40 -6.30
C SER A 98 3.55 -0.42 -4.86
N ASP A 99 4.68 -1.09 -4.64
CA ASP A 99 5.39 -1.10 -3.35
C ASP A 99 6.31 0.12 -3.19
N ARG A 100 6.39 0.99 -4.21
CA ARG A 100 7.10 2.26 -4.15
C ARG A 100 6.36 3.25 -3.23
N VAL A 101 7.11 4.00 -2.44
CA VAL A 101 6.55 5.15 -1.72
C VAL A 101 6.29 6.26 -2.73
N VAL A 102 5.03 6.66 -2.88
CA VAL A 102 4.60 7.70 -3.83
C VAL A 102 4.23 8.97 -3.09
N ASP A 103 4.50 10.11 -3.70
CA ASP A 103 3.94 11.40 -3.28
C ASP A 103 2.53 11.51 -3.83
N LEU A 104 1.54 11.39 -2.93
CA LEU A 104 0.13 11.38 -3.32
C LEU A 104 -0.30 12.67 -4.01
N ALA A 105 0.20 13.81 -3.56
CA ALA A 105 -0.17 15.10 -4.12
C ALA A 105 0.47 15.31 -5.49
N ALA A 106 1.76 15.06 -5.62
CA ALA A 106 2.50 15.22 -6.88
C ALA A 106 2.02 14.25 -7.96
N GLU A 107 1.70 13.00 -7.59
CA GLU A 107 1.23 11.98 -8.53
C GLU A 107 -0.30 11.98 -8.72
N GLY A 108 -1.03 12.87 -8.02
CA GLY A 108 -2.47 13.07 -8.18
C GLY A 108 -3.33 11.92 -7.67
N PHE A 109 -2.88 11.19 -6.64
CA PHE A 109 -3.69 10.19 -5.97
C PHE A 109 -4.61 10.83 -4.93
N ASP A 110 -5.87 10.39 -4.88
CA ASP A 110 -6.81 10.81 -3.85
C ASP A 110 -6.55 10.10 -2.52
N CYS A 111 -6.13 8.82 -2.59
CA CYS A 111 -5.91 7.99 -1.42
C CYS A 111 -4.85 6.92 -1.68
N ALA A 112 -4.09 6.60 -0.64
CA ALA A 112 -3.27 5.39 -0.59
C ALA A 112 -3.76 4.45 0.52
N VAL A 113 -3.83 3.17 0.24
CA VAL A 113 -3.82 2.17 1.30
C VAL A 113 -2.36 1.91 1.70
N ARG A 114 -2.07 1.90 2.98
CA ARG A 114 -0.74 1.63 3.52
C ARG A 114 -0.80 0.56 4.60
N VAL A 115 0.18 -0.31 4.63
CA VAL A 115 0.27 -1.43 5.58
C VAL A 115 1.56 -1.28 6.37
N GLY A 116 1.43 -1.22 7.69
CA GLY A 116 2.56 -1.06 8.60
C GLY A 116 2.65 0.34 9.20
N ASP A 117 3.82 0.66 9.76
CA ASP A 117 4.06 1.94 10.41
C ASP A 117 4.15 3.07 9.40
N LEU A 118 3.48 4.16 9.67
CA LEU A 118 3.51 5.36 8.84
C LEU A 118 4.67 6.26 9.29
N PRO A 119 5.42 6.86 8.35
CA PRO A 119 6.33 7.94 8.68
C PRO A 119 5.56 9.20 9.04
N ASP A 120 6.18 10.08 9.82
CA ASP A 120 5.65 11.42 10.04
C ASP A 120 5.48 12.14 8.71
N SER A 121 4.30 12.68 8.47
CA SER A 121 3.96 13.37 7.23
C SER A 121 2.79 14.34 7.45
N SER A 122 2.58 15.25 6.51
CA SER A 122 1.42 16.15 6.47
C SER A 122 0.13 15.46 6.00
N LEU A 123 0.17 14.16 5.74
CA LEU A 123 -0.98 13.39 5.28
C LEU A 123 -1.89 13.03 6.45
N VAL A 124 -3.18 12.96 6.16
CA VAL A 124 -4.18 12.41 7.10
C VAL A 124 -4.19 10.90 6.98
N SER A 125 -4.21 10.21 8.11
CA SER A 125 -4.32 8.75 8.15
C SER A 125 -5.54 8.30 8.94
N VAL A 126 -6.26 7.33 8.40
CA VAL A 126 -7.38 6.66 9.06
C VAL A 126 -7.03 5.18 9.20
N ARG A 127 -6.96 4.69 10.45
CA ARG A 127 -6.73 3.26 10.72
C ARG A 127 -7.99 2.47 10.35
N MET A 128 -7.82 1.43 9.53
CA MET A 128 -8.90 0.59 9.04
C MET A 128 -8.89 -0.80 9.70
N ALA A 129 -7.71 -1.35 9.96
CA ALA A 129 -7.55 -2.65 10.60
C ALA A 129 -6.17 -2.79 11.25
N ASP A 130 -6.01 -3.86 12.03
CA ASP A 130 -4.74 -4.27 12.58
C ASP A 130 -3.93 -5.09 11.56
N ASN A 131 -2.61 -4.95 11.65
CA ASN A 131 -1.68 -5.77 10.89
C ASN A 131 -0.61 -6.32 11.82
N ARG A 132 -0.47 -7.62 11.87
CA ARG A 132 0.60 -8.30 12.62
C ARG A 132 1.59 -8.91 11.63
N ARG A 133 2.87 -8.82 11.93
CA ARG A 133 3.92 -9.46 11.13
C ARG A 133 4.59 -10.58 11.92
N LEU A 134 4.85 -11.68 11.24
CA LEU A 134 5.50 -12.86 11.79
C LEU A 134 6.72 -13.24 10.95
N CYS A 135 7.73 -13.84 11.59
CA CYS A 135 8.75 -14.56 10.88
C CYS A 135 8.23 -15.95 10.55
N VAL A 136 8.33 -16.33 9.29
CA VAL A 136 7.81 -17.61 8.79
C VAL A 136 8.86 -18.32 7.93
N ALA A 137 8.83 -19.63 7.95
CA ALA A 137 9.64 -20.50 7.08
C ALA A 137 8.92 -21.83 6.87
N THR A 138 9.34 -22.62 5.87
CA THR A 138 8.83 -23.97 5.71
C THR A 138 9.41 -24.91 6.77
N PRO A 139 8.67 -25.98 7.17
CA PRO A 139 9.18 -27.01 8.08
C PRO A 139 10.49 -27.63 7.60
N GLU A 140 10.62 -27.86 6.29
CA GLU A 140 11.83 -28.44 5.66
C GLU A 140 13.04 -27.53 5.79
N PHE A 141 12.85 -26.21 5.64
CA PHE A 141 13.94 -25.25 5.85
C PHE A 141 14.42 -25.29 7.29
N LEU A 142 13.49 -25.27 8.25
CA LEU A 142 13.83 -25.33 9.69
C LEU A 142 14.48 -26.64 10.10
N LYS A 143 14.06 -27.77 9.49
CA LYS A 143 14.68 -29.08 9.74
C LYS A 143 16.14 -29.11 9.28
N ARG A 144 16.47 -28.46 8.16
CA ARG A 144 17.84 -28.44 7.59
C ARG A 144 18.75 -27.41 8.27
N HIS A 145 18.22 -26.28 8.67
CA HIS A 145 19.03 -25.13 9.13
C HIS A 145 18.86 -24.81 10.62
N GLY A 146 17.96 -25.51 11.32
CA GLY A 146 17.59 -25.22 12.68
C GLY A 146 16.51 -24.14 12.80
N THR A 147 16.04 -23.92 14.03
CA THR A 147 15.01 -22.93 14.34
C THR A 147 15.64 -21.80 15.19
N PRO A 148 15.51 -20.52 14.77
CA PRO A 148 16.00 -19.39 15.56
C PRO A 148 15.26 -19.33 16.90
N LYS A 149 16.00 -19.10 18.00
CA LYS A 149 15.46 -19.01 19.36
C LYS A 149 15.32 -17.57 19.84
N SER A 150 16.07 -16.67 19.23
CA SER A 150 16.03 -15.23 19.51
C SER A 150 16.09 -14.42 18.22
N PRO A 151 15.63 -13.16 18.22
CA PRO A 151 15.75 -12.30 17.05
C PRO A 151 17.19 -12.14 16.53
N SER A 152 18.18 -12.12 17.42
CA SER A 152 19.60 -12.01 17.03
C SER A 152 20.11 -13.23 16.24
N ASP A 153 19.50 -14.40 16.39
CA ASP A 153 19.87 -15.59 15.63
C ASP A 153 19.61 -15.41 14.13
N LEU A 154 18.65 -14.56 13.75
CA LEU A 154 18.35 -14.28 12.34
C LEU A 154 19.57 -13.81 11.53
N MET A 155 20.56 -13.22 12.19
CA MET A 155 21.82 -12.80 11.54
C MET A 155 22.65 -13.96 11.02
N ARG A 156 22.33 -15.20 11.41
CA ARG A 156 23.00 -16.45 10.97
C ARG A 156 22.15 -17.28 10.00
N PHE A 157 20.90 -16.86 9.77
CA PHE A 157 19.98 -17.55 8.88
C PHE A 157 19.91 -16.86 7.52
N ARG A 158 19.49 -17.61 6.51
CA ARG A 158 19.11 -17.05 5.21
C ARG A 158 17.77 -16.33 5.35
N CYS A 159 17.78 -15.02 5.33
CA CYS A 159 16.57 -14.21 5.40
C CYS A 159 16.22 -13.65 4.03
N LEU A 160 14.93 -13.65 3.71
CA LEU A 160 14.39 -13.08 2.47
C LEU A 160 13.92 -11.66 2.77
N THR A 161 14.58 -10.67 2.19
CA THR A 161 14.40 -9.27 2.56
C THR A 161 13.72 -8.46 1.45
N LEU A 162 12.79 -7.59 1.87
CA LEU A 162 12.14 -6.67 0.96
C LEU A 162 13.09 -5.49 0.67
N SER A 163 13.45 -5.28 -0.59
CA SER A 163 14.38 -4.22 -1.03
C SER A 163 13.68 -2.89 -1.34
N SER A 164 12.51 -2.61 -0.75
CA SER A 164 11.89 -1.28 -0.82
C SER A 164 12.56 -0.29 0.15
N ASP A 165 12.65 0.98 -0.24
CA ASP A 165 13.29 2.05 0.55
C ASP A 165 12.78 2.12 1.99
N ALA A 166 11.46 1.95 2.18
CA ALA A 166 10.83 1.99 3.50
C ALA A 166 11.23 0.81 4.39
N SER A 167 11.40 -0.39 3.83
CA SER A 167 11.75 -1.59 4.60
C SER A 167 13.24 -1.68 4.88
N GLN A 168 14.09 -1.21 3.98
CA GLN A 168 15.55 -1.13 4.20
C GLN A 168 15.89 -0.17 5.33
N THR A 169 15.14 0.94 5.45
CA THR A 169 15.38 1.95 6.47
C THR A 169 15.03 1.49 7.87
N ARG A 170 13.93 0.71 8.04
CA ARG A 170 13.39 0.34 9.36
C ARG A 170 13.84 -1.03 9.86
N GLY A 171 13.98 -2.01 8.97
CA GLY A 171 14.26 -3.41 9.36
C GLY A 171 13.04 -4.16 9.88
N TRP A 172 13.27 -5.35 10.44
CA TRP A 172 12.27 -6.21 11.07
C TRP A 172 12.10 -5.86 12.54
N ALA A 173 10.88 -5.60 12.96
CA ALA A 173 10.57 -5.18 14.34
C ALA A 173 10.32 -6.38 15.25
N PHE A 174 10.94 -6.38 16.43
CA PHE A 174 10.77 -7.40 17.45
C PHE A 174 10.57 -6.76 18.83
N ARG A 175 9.73 -7.37 19.65
CA ARG A 175 9.54 -7.02 21.04
C ARG A 175 10.45 -7.88 21.89
N VAL A 176 11.45 -7.28 22.52
CA VAL A 176 12.41 -8.00 23.36
C VAL A 176 12.30 -7.59 24.83
N PRO A 177 12.51 -8.52 25.79
CA PRO A 177 12.55 -8.16 27.17
C PRO A 177 13.81 -7.36 27.49
N VAL A 178 13.67 -6.32 28.31
CA VAL A 178 14.77 -5.51 28.83
C VAL A 178 14.79 -5.66 30.34
N THR A 179 15.94 -6.06 30.88
CA THR A 179 16.15 -6.14 32.33
C THR A 179 16.58 -4.77 32.84
N GLY A 180 15.64 -3.99 33.37
CA GLY A 180 15.93 -2.72 34.05
C GLY A 180 16.48 -2.94 35.47
N LYS A 181 17.15 -1.92 36.03
CA LYS A 181 17.60 -1.89 37.44
C LYS A 181 16.42 -1.66 38.44
N GLY A 182 15.25 -2.23 38.18
CA GLY A 182 14.04 -2.10 39.00
C GLY A 182 13.14 -3.32 38.83
N GLU A 183 12.20 -3.50 39.75
CA GLU A 183 11.30 -4.65 39.77
C GLU A 183 10.39 -4.67 38.50
N GLY A 184 10.61 -5.64 37.62
CA GLY A 184 9.77 -5.97 36.50
C GLY A 184 10.52 -6.14 35.17
N VAL A 185 10.05 -7.08 34.36
CA VAL A 185 10.49 -7.24 32.95
C VAL A 185 9.76 -6.21 32.13
N THR A 186 10.48 -5.20 31.64
CA THR A 186 9.94 -4.28 30.61
C THR A 186 10.24 -4.83 29.22
N HIS A 187 9.55 -4.34 28.22
CA HIS A 187 9.77 -4.75 26.83
C HIS A 187 10.01 -3.52 25.97
N GLU A 188 10.95 -3.64 25.05
CA GLU A 188 11.17 -2.62 24.02
C GLU A 188 11.02 -3.20 22.62
N VAL A 189 10.75 -2.33 21.64
CA VAL A 189 10.73 -2.72 20.24
C VAL A 189 12.10 -2.40 19.63
N VAL A 190 12.79 -3.45 19.21
CA VAL A 190 14.07 -3.36 18.50
C VAL A 190 13.89 -3.65 17.03
N HIS A 191 14.70 -3.02 16.21
CA HIS A 191 14.69 -3.23 14.77
C HIS A 191 15.99 -3.92 14.35
N LEU A 192 15.87 -5.07 13.71
CA LEU A 192 16.99 -5.82 13.15
C LEU A 192 16.96 -5.77 11.63
N ARG A 193 18.13 -5.80 11.03
CA ARG A 193 18.30 -5.88 9.58
C ARG A 193 18.96 -7.19 9.19
N PRO A 194 18.22 -8.32 9.27
CA PRO A 194 18.76 -9.57 8.80
C PRO A 194 19.05 -9.48 7.31
N SER A 195 20.00 -10.30 6.86
CA SER A 195 20.41 -10.36 5.46
C SER A 195 20.31 -11.78 4.92
N GLY A 196 20.36 -11.93 3.63
CA GLY A 196 20.38 -13.22 2.96
C GLY A 196 20.83 -13.08 1.51
N PRO A 197 20.94 -14.20 0.80
CA PRO A 197 21.42 -14.22 -0.57
C PRO A 197 20.41 -13.66 -1.60
N MET A 198 19.18 -13.38 -1.17
CA MET A 198 18.10 -12.96 -2.07
C MET A 198 17.26 -11.88 -1.41
N ASP A 199 17.02 -10.82 -2.15
CA ASP A 199 16.06 -9.76 -1.85
C ASP A 199 15.21 -9.45 -3.09
N CYS A 200 14.05 -8.84 -2.87
CA CYS A 200 13.18 -8.42 -3.96
C CYS A 200 12.36 -7.20 -3.54
N SER A 201 12.05 -6.32 -4.49
CA SER A 201 11.14 -5.19 -4.28
C SER A 201 9.66 -5.58 -4.26
N ASP A 202 9.32 -6.81 -4.69
CA ASP A 202 7.96 -7.35 -4.68
C ASP A 202 7.78 -8.33 -3.53
N GLY A 203 6.82 -8.04 -2.65
CA GLY A 203 6.51 -8.89 -1.50
C GLY A 203 5.96 -10.26 -1.88
N GLN A 204 5.25 -10.41 -3.01
CA GLN A 204 4.73 -11.70 -3.44
C GLN A 204 5.86 -12.65 -3.84
N VAL A 205 6.89 -12.15 -4.52
CA VAL A 205 8.08 -12.95 -4.86
C VAL A 205 8.77 -13.49 -3.60
N LEU A 206 8.88 -12.65 -2.55
CA LEU A 206 9.45 -13.10 -1.27
C LEU A 206 8.59 -14.18 -0.60
N HIS A 207 7.26 -14.07 -0.70
CA HIS A 207 6.34 -15.09 -0.22
C HIS A 207 6.56 -16.41 -0.96
N ASP A 208 6.61 -16.38 -2.29
CA ASP A 208 6.81 -17.57 -3.12
C ASP A 208 8.16 -18.24 -2.84
N TRP A 209 9.23 -17.46 -2.67
CA TRP A 209 10.53 -17.99 -2.27
C TRP A 209 10.52 -18.59 -0.86
N CYS A 210 9.75 -18.02 0.06
CA CYS A 210 9.60 -18.58 1.40
C CYS A 210 8.90 -19.94 1.32
N LEU A 211 7.80 -20.05 0.57
CA LEU A 211 7.09 -21.32 0.33
C LEU A 211 7.95 -22.36 -0.38
N ALA A 212 8.85 -21.93 -1.25
CA ALA A 212 9.83 -22.81 -1.88
C ALA A 212 11.00 -23.23 -0.95
N GLY A 213 11.00 -22.77 0.31
CA GLY A 213 11.98 -23.17 1.33
C GLY A 213 13.35 -22.50 1.18
N HIS A 214 13.44 -21.32 0.59
CA HIS A 214 14.71 -20.62 0.37
C HIS A 214 15.20 -19.83 1.59
N GLY A 215 14.33 -19.54 2.57
CA GLY A 215 14.73 -18.77 3.75
C GLY A 215 13.60 -18.43 4.68
N ILE A 216 13.93 -17.64 5.73
CA ILE A 216 12.98 -17.04 6.65
C ILE A 216 12.52 -15.71 6.07
N ALA A 217 11.20 -15.48 6.03
CA ALA A 217 10.61 -14.22 5.63
C ALA A 217 9.83 -13.57 6.78
N TRP A 218 9.79 -12.23 6.82
CA TRP A 218 8.97 -11.48 7.76
C TRP A 218 7.75 -10.93 7.05
N ARG A 219 6.60 -11.58 7.27
CA ARG A 219 5.39 -11.38 6.48
C ARG A 219 4.18 -11.01 7.35
N SER A 220 3.23 -10.32 6.75
CA SER A 220 1.98 -9.96 7.41
C SER A 220 1.04 -11.17 7.52
N THR A 221 0.30 -11.25 8.63
CA THR A 221 -0.64 -12.36 8.88
C THR A 221 -1.72 -12.48 7.80
N TRP A 222 -2.21 -11.36 7.25
CA TRP A 222 -3.16 -11.38 6.12
C TRP A 222 -2.63 -12.13 4.88
N GLU A 223 -1.32 -12.27 4.77
CA GLU A 223 -0.67 -12.92 3.63
C GLU A 223 -0.38 -14.41 3.89
N VAL A 224 0.00 -14.76 5.11
CA VAL A 224 0.53 -16.12 5.43
C VAL A 224 -0.37 -16.95 6.35
N ALA A 225 -1.52 -16.42 6.76
CA ALA A 225 -2.39 -17.13 7.71
C ALA A 225 -2.90 -18.47 7.16
N SER A 226 -3.19 -18.57 5.87
CA SER A 226 -3.64 -19.82 5.25
C SER A 226 -2.56 -20.87 5.23
N GLU A 227 -1.33 -20.48 4.90
CA GLU A 227 -0.17 -21.36 4.82
C GLU A 227 0.29 -21.84 6.21
N ILE A 228 0.15 -20.98 7.23
CA ILE A 228 0.38 -21.38 8.62
C ILE A 228 -0.67 -22.40 9.07
N ARG A 229 -1.94 -22.16 8.77
CA ARG A 229 -3.04 -23.07 9.13
C ARG A 229 -2.92 -24.44 8.43
N THR A 230 -2.45 -24.47 7.18
CA THR A 230 -2.23 -25.72 6.44
C THR A 230 -0.89 -26.39 6.75
N GLY A 231 -0.03 -25.78 7.56
CA GLY A 231 1.29 -26.29 7.92
C GLY A 231 2.36 -26.16 6.82
N GLN A 232 2.07 -25.45 5.73
CA GLN A 232 3.05 -25.15 4.68
C GLN A 232 4.12 -24.18 5.18
N LEU A 233 3.73 -23.26 6.07
CA LEU A 233 4.63 -22.38 6.79
C LEU A 233 4.46 -22.58 8.29
N VAL A 234 5.55 -22.34 9.03
CA VAL A 234 5.57 -22.33 10.48
C VAL A 234 6.05 -20.96 10.94
N SER A 235 5.34 -20.37 11.92
CA SER A 235 5.80 -19.16 12.57
C SER A 235 6.97 -19.46 13.51
N VAL A 236 8.01 -18.63 13.46
CA VAL A 236 9.15 -18.67 14.37
C VAL A 236 9.27 -17.33 15.08
N LEU A 237 9.86 -17.32 16.28
CA LEU A 237 10.04 -16.13 17.11
C LEU A 237 8.73 -15.40 17.44
N GLU A 238 7.61 -16.11 17.52
CA GLU A 238 6.30 -15.49 17.71
C GLU A 238 6.18 -14.76 19.05
N THR A 239 6.84 -15.25 20.08
CA THR A 239 6.92 -14.59 21.41
C THR A 239 7.62 -13.24 21.36
N PHE A 240 8.42 -13.01 20.34
CA PHE A 240 9.12 -11.76 20.08
C PHE A 240 8.41 -10.89 19.02
N ALA A 241 7.25 -11.30 18.52
CA ALA A 241 6.55 -10.51 17.53
C ALA A 241 6.25 -9.10 18.09
N ALA A 242 6.56 -8.08 17.30
CA ALA A 242 6.22 -6.71 17.66
C ALA A 242 4.69 -6.54 17.81
N PRO A 243 4.23 -5.55 18.59
CA PRO A 243 2.81 -5.23 18.66
C PRO A 243 2.22 -5.01 17.26
N PRO A 244 0.93 -5.31 17.06
CA PRO A 244 0.28 -5.05 15.79
C PRO A 244 0.40 -3.58 15.39
N ASN A 245 0.84 -3.33 14.17
CA ASN A 245 0.71 -2.02 13.53
C ASN A 245 -0.62 -1.95 12.75
N GLY A 246 -0.78 -1.07 11.76
CA GLY A 246 -2.08 -0.85 11.16
C GLY A 246 -2.10 -1.03 9.65
N ILE A 247 -3.33 -1.16 9.15
CA ILE A 247 -3.68 -0.90 7.77
C ILE A 247 -4.42 0.43 7.75
N TYR A 248 -3.98 1.35 6.91
CA TYR A 248 -4.43 2.74 6.91
C TYR A 248 -4.89 3.16 5.53
N ALA A 249 -5.94 3.99 5.49
CA ALA A 249 -6.19 4.89 4.39
C ALA A 249 -5.43 6.19 4.64
N VAL A 250 -4.60 6.61 3.69
CA VAL A 250 -3.76 7.82 3.80
C VAL A 250 -4.10 8.74 2.63
N PHE A 251 -4.31 10.02 2.91
CA PHE A 251 -4.71 11.00 1.90
C PHE A 251 -4.22 12.41 2.25
N PRO A 252 -4.06 13.31 1.25
CA PRO A 252 -3.68 14.69 1.49
C PRO A 252 -4.72 15.41 2.35
N GLN A 253 -4.25 16.25 3.29
CA GLN A 253 -5.14 17.10 4.07
C GLN A 253 -5.87 18.08 3.16
N ARG A 254 -7.20 18.06 3.19
CA ARG A 254 -8.06 18.96 2.43
C ARG A 254 -9.09 19.62 3.36
N LYS A 255 -9.45 20.87 3.09
CA LYS A 255 -10.49 21.58 3.85
C LYS A 255 -11.84 20.84 3.80
N HIS A 256 -12.14 20.22 2.66
CA HIS A 256 -13.32 19.40 2.44
C HIS A 256 -12.91 18.08 1.76
N LEU A 257 -13.20 16.97 2.43
CA LEU A 257 -12.97 15.64 1.87
C LEU A 257 -14.06 15.32 0.85
N PRO A 258 -13.74 15.02 -0.41
CA PRO A 258 -14.73 14.63 -1.41
C PRO A 258 -15.59 13.45 -0.94
N LEU A 259 -16.90 13.51 -1.19
CA LEU A 259 -17.83 12.48 -0.74
C LEU A 259 -17.43 11.07 -1.21
N ARG A 260 -17.00 10.92 -2.48
CA ARG A 260 -16.51 9.63 -3.02
C ARG A 260 -15.34 9.06 -2.24
N LEU A 261 -14.41 9.91 -1.76
CA LEU A 261 -13.26 9.45 -0.98
C LEU A 261 -13.68 9.04 0.43
N ARG A 262 -14.56 9.80 1.08
CA ARG A 262 -15.12 9.46 2.39
C ARG A 262 -15.84 8.11 2.33
N LEU A 263 -16.74 7.95 1.36
CA LEU A 263 -17.48 6.68 1.18
C LEU A 263 -16.57 5.49 0.89
N TRP A 264 -15.49 5.70 0.11
CA TRP A 264 -14.49 4.67 -0.12
C TRP A 264 -13.77 4.25 1.17
N ILE A 265 -13.36 5.22 1.99
CA ILE A 265 -12.68 4.93 3.27
C ILE A 265 -13.63 4.20 4.22
N ASP A 266 -14.87 4.67 4.35
CA ASP A 266 -15.90 4.04 5.19
C ASP A 266 -16.19 2.61 4.69
N PHE A 267 -16.34 2.42 3.39
CA PHE A 267 -16.55 1.11 2.76
C PHE A 267 -15.42 0.12 3.05
N LEU A 268 -14.16 0.55 2.93
CA LEU A 268 -13.01 -0.28 3.27
C LEU A 268 -12.98 -0.63 4.77
N LYS A 269 -13.25 0.37 5.62
CA LYS A 269 -13.28 0.20 7.07
C LYS A 269 -14.34 -0.79 7.51
N ASP A 270 -15.53 -0.71 6.92
CA ASP A 270 -16.63 -1.63 7.21
C ASP A 270 -16.28 -3.06 6.79
N HIS A 271 -15.67 -3.26 5.62
CA HIS A 271 -15.25 -4.58 5.16
C HIS A 271 -14.14 -5.17 6.01
N TYR A 272 -13.10 -4.39 6.30
CA TYR A 272 -11.96 -4.84 7.09
C TYR A 272 -12.29 -5.03 8.56
N GLY A 273 -13.33 -4.37 9.07
CA GLY A 273 -13.84 -4.53 10.43
C GLY A 273 -14.68 -5.79 10.66
N GLN A 274 -15.05 -6.50 9.59
CA GLN A 274 -15.81 -7.75 9.71
C GLN A 274 -14.92 -8.87 10.24
N ALA A 275 -15.35 -9.55 11.31
CA ALA A 275 -14.55 -10.56 11.99
C ALA A 275 -14.08 -11.71 11.07
N HIS A 276 -14.90 -12.09 10.10
CA HIS A 276 -14.58 -13.16 9.15
C HIS A 276 -13.69 -12.72 7.96
N TYR A 277 -13.49 -11.41 7.75
CA TYR A 277 -12.79 -10.91 6.56
C TYR A 277 -11.34 -11.41 6.48
N TRP A 278 -10.65 -11.47 7.60
CA TRP A 278 -9.25 -11.88 7.66
C TRP A 278 -9.05 -13.40 7.78
N GLY A 279 -10.14 -14.19 7.76
CA GLY A 279 -10.09 -15.65 7.91
C GLY A 279 -9.60 -16.08 9.29
N VAL A 280 -9.62 -15.21 10.25
CA VAL A 280 -9.31 -15.48 11.66
C VAL A 280 -10.67 -15.69 12.33
N GLU A 281 -11.17 -16.92 12.35
CA GLU A 281 -12.10 -17.32 13.41
C GLU A 281 -11.30 -17.30 14.72
N ALA A 282 -11.80 -16.53 15.69
CA ALA A 282 -11.21 -16.34 17.00
C ALA A 282 -11.13 -17.65 17.80
#